data_2515a1e8d381937b2fc63d3b45ab1629
#
_entry.id   2515a1e8d381937b2fc63d3b45ab1629
#
_cell.length_a   1.000
_cell.length_b   1.000
_cell.length_c   1.000
_cell.angle_alpha   90.00
_cell.angle_beta   90.00
_cell.angle_gamma   90.00
#
_symmetry.space_group_name_H-M   'P 1'
#
loop_
_entity.id
_entity.type
_entity.pdbx_description
1 polymer ?
#
loop_
_entity_poly.entity_id
_entity_poly.type
_entity_poly.pdbx_seq_one_letter_code
_entity_poly.pdbx_strand_id
1 'polypeptide(L)'
;MSDSRYAQGTVFQFPGGRAVKRGARWEWQYDALTSELQTARAREKAWLREKSDLLQRHDALAQEFEHRLANSLQIIVSVLSSQSQTASPEAAAQLTVAASRVASFARVHRQLHVLDHQASVEFKQKTFPGYCWRGKPIA
;
A
#
# COMPACT_ATOMS: atom_id res chain seq x y z
N MET A 1 10.60 -67.17 -20.74
CA MET A 1 9.44 -66.63 -19.97
C MET A 1 9.97 -65.45 -19.17
N SER A 2 9.80 -64.27 -19.70
CA SER A 2 10.35 -63.02 -19.15
C SER A 2 9.44 -62.54 -18.02
N ASP A 3 10.02 -62.44 -16.85
CA ASP A 3 9.36 -62.03 -15.63
C ASP A 3 9.09 -60.49 -15.66
N SER A 4 7.91 -60.12 -16.16
CA SER A 4 7.45 -58.73 -16.34
C SER A 4 6.90 -58.13 -15.04
N ARG A 5 7.26 -58.65 -13.85
CA ARG A 5 6.66 -58.24 -12.56
C ARG A 5 7.42 -57.16 -11.80
N TYR A 6 8.49 -56.62 -12.33
CA TYR A 6 9.30 -55.60 -11.63
C TYR A 6 9.04 -54.13 -12.08
N ALA A 7 8.04 -53.89 -12.92
CA ALA A 7 7.78 -52.56 -13.43
C ALA A 7 6.71 -51.75 -12.63
N GLN A 8 6.07 -52.33 -11.61
CA GLN A 8 5.14 -51.60 -10.76
C GLN A 8 5.88 -51.08 -9.52
N GLY A 9 6.27 -49.81 -9.57
CA GLY A 9 6.89 -49.12 -8.43
C GLY A 9 5.98 -49.25 -7.21
N THR A 10 6.56 -49.61 -6.06
CA THR A 10 5.81 -49.67 -4.80
C THR A 10 5.34 -48.25 -4.45
N VAL A 11 4.01 -48.08 -4.35
CA VAL A 11 3.39 -46.79 -4.01
C VAL A 11 2.89 -46.88 -2.58
N PHE A 12 3.34 -46.00 -1.72
CA PHE A 12 2.81 -45.76 -0.38
C PHE A 12 1.94 -44.52 -0.38
N GLN A 13 0.68 -44.66 0.00
CA GLN A 13 -0.26 -43.56 0.11
C GLN A 13 -0.45 -43.18 1.58
N PHE A 14 -0.41 -41.87 1.87
CA PHE A 14 -0.59 -41.32 3.21
C PHE A 14 -1.46 -40.07 3.11
N PRO A 15 -2.07 -39.58 4.21
CA PRO A 15 -2.83 -38.32 4.20
C PRO A 15 -1.97 -37.17 3.71
N GLY A 16 -2.34 -36.58 2.56
CA GLY A 16 -1.65 -35.42 1.97
C GLY A 16 -0.63 -35.74 0.88
N GLY A 17 -0.45 -37.03 0.47
CA GLY A 17 0.43 -37.35 -0.63
C GLY A 17 0.73 -38.82 -0.80
N ARG A 18 1.66 -39.14 -1.65
CA ARG A 18 2.12 -40.49 -1.91
C ARG A 18 3.65 -40.55 -2.07
N ALA A 19 4.24 -41.66 -1.67
CA ALA A 19 5.65 -41.95 -1.95
C ALA A 19 5.71 -43.04 -3.04
N VAL A 20 6.47 -42.81 -4.08
CA VAL A 20 6.67 -43.72 -5.19
C VAL A 20 8.14 -44.15 -5.20
N LYS A 21 8.36 -45.49 -5.15
CA LYS A 21 9.69 -46.05 -5.26
C LYS A 21 10.05 -46.24 -6.74
N ARG A 22 11.06 -45.52 -7.20
CA ARG A 22 11.66 -45.69 -8.53
C ARG A 22 13.09 -46.20 -8.39
N GLY A 23 13.27 -47.51 -8.64
CA GLY A 23 14.56 -48.16 -8.40
C GLY A 23 14.96 -48.12 -6.92
N ALA A 24 16.15 -47.61 -6.62
CA ALA A 24 16.62 -47.45 -5.25
C ALA A 24 16.18 -46.13 -4.59
N ARG A 25 15.46 -45.26 -5.31
CA ARG A 25 15.12 -43.92 -4.86
C ARG A 25 13.64 -43.83 -4.51
N TRP A 26 13.32 -43.18 -3.37
CA TRP A 26 11.97 -42.80 -3.01
C TRP A 26 11.68 -41.37 -3.49
N GLU A 27 10.59 -41.20 -4.23
CA GLU A 27 10.07 -39.89 -4.64
C GLU A 27 8.80 -39.58 -3.84
N TRP A 28 8.82 -38.49 -3.09
CA TRP A 28 7.70 -38.04 -2.28
C TRP A 28 6.83 -37.08 -3.11
N GLN A 29 5.56 -37.38 -3.23
CA GLN A 29 4.58 -36.58 -3.94
C GLN A 29 3.56 -36.06 -2.94
N TYR A 30 3.61 -34.78 -2.67
CA TYR A 30 2.69 -34.06 -1.77
C TYR A 30 1.63 -33.31 -2.58
N ASP A 31 0.78 -34.02 -3.33
CA ASP A 31 -0.10 -33.41 -4.32
C ASP A 31 -1.15 -32.48 -3.69
N ALA A 32 -1.77 -32.88 -2.58
CA ALA A 32 -2.79 -32.07 -1.91
C ALA A 32 -2.18 -30.85 -1.22
N LEU A 33 -1.11 -31.05 -0.44
CA LEU A 33 -0.46 -30.00 0.34
C LEU A 33 0.22 -28.95 -0.56
N THR A 34 0.85 -29.39 -1.65
CA THR A 34 1.44 -28.48 -2.64
C THR A 34 0.39 -27.67 -3.37
N SER A 35 -0.77 -28.28 -3.70
CA SER A 35 -1.91 -27.56 -4.30
C SER A 35 -2.50 -26.52 -3.35
N GLU A 36 -2.71 -26.87 -2.10
CA GLU A 36 -3.18 -25.92 -1.07
C GLU A 36 -2.21 -24.76 -0.87
N LEU A 37 -0.91 -25.06 -0.79
CA LEU A 37 0.13 -24.07 -0.64
C LEU A 37 0.19 -23.12 -1.85
N GLN A 38 0.08 -23.66 -3.06
CA GLN A 38 0.03 -22.83 -4.28
C GLN A 38 -1.20 -21.93 -4.31
N THR A 39 -2.36 -22.46 -3.89
CA THR A 39 -3.60 -21.68 -3.80
C THR A 39 -3.49 -20.58 -2.75
N ALA A 40 -2.95 -20.89 -1.57
CA ALA A 40 -2.71 -19.91 -0.51
C ALA A 40 -1.76 -18.79 -0.97
N ARG A 41 -0.66 -19.14 -1.61
CA ARG A 41 0.30 -18.18 -2.18
C ARG A 41 -0.32 -17.32 -3.29
N ALA A 42 -1.18 -17.89 -4.12
CA ALA A 42 -1.88 -17.13 -5.15
C ALA A 42 -2.85 -16.11 -4.54
N ARG A 43 -3.60 -16.49 -3.49
CA ARG A 43 -4.49 -15.59 -2.74
C ARG A 43 -3.70 -14.48 -2.04
N GLU A 44 -2.60 -14.83 -1.39
CA GLU A 44 -1.71 -13.85 -0.76
C GLU A 44 -1.19 -12.81 -1.76
N LYS A 45 -0.69 -13.28 -2.91
CA LYS A 45 -0.23 -12.38 -3.97
C LYS A 45 -1.33 -11.47 -4.50
N ALA A 46 -2.53 -11.99 -4.70
CA ALA A 46 -3.69 -11.21 -5.14
C ALA A 46 -4.05 -10.13 -4.10
N TRP A 47 -4.12 -10.51 -2.83
CA TRP A 47 -4.41 -9.60 -1.73
C TRP A 47 -3.33 -8.50 -1.58
N LEU A 48 -2.06 -8.84 -1.72
CA LEU A 48 -0.97 -7.86 -1.66
C LEU A 48 -1.04 -6.85 -2.82
N ARG A 49 -1.43 -7.29 -4.02
CA ARG A 49 -1.66 -6.39 -5.16
C ARG A 49 -2.82 -5.44 -4.90
N GLU A 50 -3.95 -5.96 -4.48
CA GLU A 50 -5.13 -5.16 -4.15
C GLU A 50 -4.83 -4.13 -3.05
N LYS A 51 -4.13 -4.56 -1.99
CA LYS A 51 -3.68 -3.65 -0.93
C LYS A 51 -2.77 -2.54 -1.48
N SER A 52 -1.83 -2.87 -2.37
CA SER A 52 -0.95 -1.89 -3.00
C SER A 52 -1.73 -0.86 -3.82
N ASP A 53 -2.69 -1.33 -4.63
CA ASP A 53 -3.54 -0.47 -5.45
C ASP A 53 -4.41 0.46 -4.60
N LEU A 54 -4.98 -0.06 -3.50
CA LEU A 54 -5.76 0.75 -2.56
C LEU A 54 -4.90 1.83 -1.90
N LEU A 55 -3.69 1.50 -1.47
CA LEU A 55 -2.76 2.47 -0.88
C LEU A 55 -2.38 3.57 -1.88
N GLN A 56 -2.11 3.21 -3.14
CA GLN A 56 -1.80 4.20 -4.18
C GLN A 56 -2.98 5.13 -4.45
N ARG A 57 -4.20 4.60 -4.52
CA ARG A 57 -5.41 5.41 -4.69
C ARG A 57 -5.64 6.33 -3.49
N HIS A 58 -5.44 5.83 -2.29
CA HIS A 58 -5.55 6.63 -1.07
C HIS A 58 -4.55 7.80 -1.09
N ASP A 59 -3.29 7.53 -1.41
CA ASP A 59 -2.24 8.55 -1.47
C ASP A 59 -2.57 9.62 -2.54
N ALA A 60 -3.06 9.20 -3.71
CA ALA A 60 -3.47 10.13 -4.77
C ALA A 60 -4.66 11.00 -4.35
N LEU A 61 -5.66 10.43 -3.69
CA LEU A 61 -6.82 11.17 -3.19
C LEU A 61 -6.42 12.15 -2.08
N ALA A 62 -5.52 11.76 -1.19
CA ALA A 62 -5.00 12.62 -0.15
C ALA A 62 -4.28 13.85 -0.73
N GLN A 63 -3.42 13.65 -1.74
CA GLN A 63 -2.74 14.74 -2.44
C GLN A 63 -3.72 15.67 -3.14
N GLU A 64 -4.71 15.14 -3.83
CA GLU A 64 -5.73 15.95 -4.50
C GLU A 64 -6.55 16.77 -3.48
N PHE A 65 -6.94 16.15 -2.36
CA PHE A 65 -7.63 16.85 -1.28
C PHE A 65 -6.80 18.02 -0.74
N GLU A 66 -5.50 17.80 -0.49
CA GLU A 66 -4.58 18.84 -0.04
C GLU A 66 -4.49 20.01 -1.02
N HIS A 67 -4.35 19.71 -2.31
CA HIS A 67 -4.32 20.74 -3.36
C HIS A 67 -5.59 21.57 -3.37
N ARG A 68 -6.75 20.92 -3.30
CA ARG A 68 -8.05 21.62 -3.26
C ARG A 68 -8.22 22.44 -2.01
N LEU A 69 -7.83 21.93 -0.85
CA LEU A 69 -7.89 22.65 0.41
C LEU A 69 -7.00 23.89 0.37
N ALA A 70 -5.75 23.77 -0.08
CA ALA A 70 -4.83 24.89 -0.22
C ALA A 70 -5.39 25.99 -1.15
N ASN A 71 -5.96 25.59 -2.30
CA ASN A 71 -6.57 26.51 -3.23
C ASN A 71 -7.81 27.20 -2.62
N SER A 72 -8.64 26.47 -1.92
CA SER A 72 -9.85 27.03 -1.26
C SER A 72 -9.48 28.04 -0.18
N LEU A 73 -8.48 27.74 0.64
CA LEU A 73 -7.98 28.65 1.67
C LEU A 73 -7.36 29.91 1.05
N GLN A 74 -6.63 29.78 -0.07
CA GLN A 74 -6.07 30.91 -0.81
C GLN A 74 -7.16 31.82 -1.38
N ILE A 75 -8.26 31.26 -1.90
CA ILE A 75 -9.41 32.05 -2.37
C ILE A 75 -10.04 32.82 -1.21
N ILE A 76 -10.23 32.18 -0.05
CA ILE A 76 -10.79 32.82 1.15
C ILE A 76 -9.91 34.01 1.58
N VAL A 77 -8.58 33.82 1.63
CA VAL A 77 -7.64 34.92 1.96
C VAL A 77 -7.77 36.05 0.95
N SER A 78 -7.86 35.76 -0.34
CA SER A 78 -7.99 36.74 -1.40
C SER A 78 -9.30 37.54 -1.28
N VAL A 79 -10.41 36.87 -1.01
CA VAL A 79 -11.72 37.50 -0.80
C VAL A 79 -11.69 38.43 0.42
N LEU A 80 -11.18 37.94 1.56
CA LEU A 80 -11.06 38.75 2.78
C LEU A 80 -10.16 40.00 2.55
N SER A 81 -9.05 39.83 1.84
CA SER A 81 -8.16 40.94 1.51
C SER A 81 -8.81 41.94 0.56
N SER A 82 -9.57 41.48 -0.44
CA SER A 82 -10.31 42.36 -1.33
C SER A 82 -11.40 43.13 -0.60
N GLN A 83 -12.14 42.48 0.29
CA GLN A 83 -13.18 43.12 1.09
C GLN A 83 -12.59 44.17 2.06
N SER A 84 -11.39 43.94 2.61
CA SER A 84 -10.74 44.89 3.50
C SER A 84 -10.37 46.23 2.81
N GLN A 85 -10.16 46.22 1.50
CA GLN A 85 -9.82 47.43 0.73
C GLN A 85 -11.04 48.36 0.55
N THR A 86 -12.25 47.88 0.61
CA THR A 86 -13.47 48.64 0.41
C THR A 86 -14.27 48.88 1.69
N ALA A 87 -13.85 48.30 2.80
CA ALA A 87 -14.52 48.36 4.08
C ALA A 87 -14.15 49.63 4.87
N SER A 88 -14.92 49.93 5.90
CA SER A 88 -14.56 50.95 6.89
C SER A 88 -13.24 50.58 7.60
N PRO A 89 -12.49 51.56 8.14
CA PRO A 89 -11.19 51.28 8.77
C PRO A 89 -11.25 50.20 9.87
N GLU A 90 -12.30 50.19 10.66
CA GLU A 90 -12.51 49.22 11.73
C GLU A 90 -12.77 47.79 11.17
N ALA A 91 -13.65 47.73 10.15
CA ALA A 91 -13.94 46.45 9.48
C ALA A 91 -12.74 45.94 8.69
N ALA A 92 -11.97 46.82 8.03
CA ALA A 92 -10.77 46.47 7.32
C ALA A 92 -9.73 45.82 8.24
N ALA A 93 -9.53 46.39 9.45
CA ALA A 93 -8.63 45.82 10.44
C ALA A 93 -9.06 44.38 10.85
N GLN A 94 -10.34 44.15 11.09
CA GLN A 94 -10.84 42.81 11.45
C GLN A 94 -10.70 41.83 10.30
N LEU A 95 -11.01 42.22 9.06
CA LEU A 95 -10.86 41.39 7.88
C LEU A 95 -9.39 41.01 7.64
N THR A 96 -8.46 41.93 7.86
CA THR A 96 -7.02 41.67 7.75
C THR A 96 -6.56 40.64 8.80
N VAL A 97 -7.03 40.75 10.04
CA VAL A 97 -6.76 39.75 11.09
C VAL A 97 -7.32 38.40 10.72
N ALA A 98 -8.55 38.35 10.21
CA ALA A 98 -9.18 37.09 9.75
C ALA A 98 -8.37 36.45 8.60
N ALA A 99 -7.98 37.21 7.59
CA ALA A 99 -7.16 36.75 6.48
C ALA A 99 -5.81 36.16 6.98
N SER A 100 -5.15 36.84 7.91
CA SER A 100 -3.89 36.39 8.52
C SER A 100 -4.06 35.07 9.28
N ARG A 101 -5.16 34.90 10.01
CA ARG A 101 -5.46 33.64 10.71
C ARG A 101 -5.68 32.48 9.75
N VAL A 102 -6.45 32.69 8.68
CA VAL A 102 -6.68 31.67 7.65
C VAL A 102 -5.36 31.30 6.95
N ALA A 103 -4.53 32.28 6.61
CA ALA A 103 -3.22 32.04 6.01
C ALA A 103 -2.28 31.25 6.93
N SER A 104 -2.32 31.54 8.24
CA SER A 104 -1.55 30.82 9.24
C SER A 104 -2.02 29.37 9.38
N PHE A 105 -3.33 29.16 9.40
CA PHE A 105 -3.91 27.81 9.41
C PHE A 105 -3.51 27.01 8.17
N ALA A 106 -3.59 27.59 6.99
CA ALA A 106 -3.18 26.95 5.74
C ALA A 106 -1.69 26.51 5.76
N ARG A 107 -0.84 27.31 6.39
CA ARG A 107 0.59 27.03 6.53
C ARG A 107 0.85 25.86 7.48
N VAL A 108 0.22 25.87 8.66
CA VAL A 108 0.33 24.79 9.65
C VAL A 108 -0.19 23.48 9.09
N HIS A 109 -1.34 23.50 8.44
CA HIS A 109 -1.94 22.33 7.82
C HIS A 109 -1.00 21.68 6.80
N ARG A 110 -0.38 22.47 5.94
CA ARG A 110 0.60 22.00 4.96
C ARG A 110 1.83 21.36 5.61
N GLN A 111 2.33 21.94 6.70
CA GLN A 111 3.47 21.38 7.42
C GLN A 111 3.16 20.06 8.11
N LEU A 112 1.98 19.92 8.72
CA LEU A 112 1.56 18.69 9.37
C LEU A 112 1.44 17.54 8.37
N HIS A 113 0.93 17.81 7.17
CA HIS A 113 0.78 16.79 6.14
C HIS A 113 2.14 16.30 5.62
N VAL A 114 3.11 17.18 5.46
CA VAL A 114 4.48 16.81 5.06
C VAL A 114 5.12 15.91 6.12
N LEU A 115 4.93 16.20 7.39
CA LEU A 115 5.47 15.40 8.50
C LEU A 115 4.80 14.00 8.57
N ASP A 116 3.50 13.92 8.39
CA ASP A 116 2.77 12.65 8.39
C ASP A 116 3.20 11.75 7.22
N HIS A 117 3.43 12.35 6.06
CA HIS A 117 3.93 11.64 4.89
C HIS A 117 5.36 11.11 5.10
N GLN A 118 6.24 11.88 5.72
CA GLN A 118 7.60 11.47 6.07
C GLN A 118 7.59 10.35 7.12
N ALA A 119 6.80 10.47 8.16
CA ALA A 119 6.65 9.46 9.21
C ALA A 119 6.14 8.12 8.65
N SER A 120 5.17 8.16 7.72
CA SER A 120 4.63 6.96 7.08
C SER A 120 5.65 6.26 6.17
N VAL A 121 6.50 7.00 5.48
CA VAL A 121 7.59 6.46 4.65
C VAL A 121 8.67 5.82 5.52
N GLU A 122 9.06 6.47 6.61
CA GLU A 122 10.08 5.98 7.54
C GLU A 122 9.61 4.72 8.28
N PHE A 123 8.35 4.66 8.67
CA PHE A 123 7.74 3.46 9.26
C PHE A 123 7.74 2.28 8.28
N LYS A 124 7.38 2.51 7.02
CA LYS A 124 7.42 1.48 5.96
C LYS A 124 8.83 0.93 5.75
N GLN A 125 9.86 1.78 5.79
CA GLN A 125 11.26 1.36 5.64
C GLN A 125 11.79 0.59 6.87
N LYS A 126 11.42 1.00 8.07
CA LYS A 126 11.90 0.38 9.32
C LYS A 126 11.25 -0.96 9.63
N THR A 127 9.97 -1.11 9.30
CA THR A 127 9.17 -2.30 9.65
C THR A 127 9.38 -3.45 8.64
N PHE A 128 9.79 -3.14 7.41
CA PHE A 128 10.02 -4.14 6.36
C PHE A 128 11.34 -3.91 5.60
N PRO A 129 12.49 -4.14 6.23
CA PRO A 129 13.80 -3.89 5.61
C PRO A 129 14.13 -4.78 4.40
N GLY A 130 13.28 -5.72 4.01
CA GLY A 130 13.48 -6.62 2.88
C GLY A 130 12.46 -6.49 1.74
N TYR A 131 11.43 -5.66 1.87
CA TYR A 131 10.46 -5.44 0.79
C TYR A 131 10.88 -4.25 -0.07
N CYS A 132 11.60 -4.55 -1.14
CA CYS A 132 11.90 -3.58 -2.19
C CYS A 132 10.61 -3.25 -2.94
N TRP A 133 9.96 -2.13 -2.61
CA TRP A 133 8.73 -1.62 -3.22
C TRP A 133 8.93 -1.12 -4.68
N ARG A 134 10.14 -1.16 -5.20
CA ARG A 134 10.42 -0.97 -6.62
C ARG A 134 10.55 -2.34 -7.27
N GLY A 135 9.58 -2.71 -8.08
CA GLY A 135 9.43 -3.91 -8.88
C GLY A 135 10.69 -4.45 -9.59
N LYS A 136 11.72 -4.77 -8.82
CA LYS A 136 12.82 -5.60 -9.29
C LYS A 136 12.61 -7.00 -8.73
N PRO A 137 12.51 -8.02 -9.58
CA PRO A 137 12.52 -9.38 -9.12
C PRO A 137 13.86 -9.65 -8.42
N ILE A 138 13.79 -10.24 -7.24
CA ILE A 138 14.97 -10.82 -6.60
C ILE A 138 15.33 -12.04 -7.44
N ALA A 139 16.52 -12.03 -8.02
CA ALA A 139 17.09 -13.15 -8.75
C ALA A 139 17.39 -14.33 -7.82
#